data_9c317d3c87ad0238ef1262dbf41c68b4
#
_entry.id   9c317d3c87ad0238ef1262dbf41c68b4
#
_cell.length_a   1.000
_cell.length_b   1.000
_cell.length_c   1.000
_cell.angle_alpha   90.00
_cell.angle_beta   90.00
_cell.angle_gamma   90.00
#
_symmetry.space_group_name_H-M   'P 1'
#
loop_
_entity.id
_entity.type
_entity.pdbx_description
1 polymer ?
#
loop_
_entity_poly.entity_id
_entity_poly.type
_entity_poly.pdbx_seq_one_letter_code
_entity_poly.pdbx_strand_id
1 'polypeptide(L)'
;MPYIHRLDVRFRDCDPMGHVNNAVYLTYLEQARLHLWQERWQVDPRQPGEGIILARAEVDFKSPAVYGETIEVRLGVAAIGRSSFTYEYEVVEVGAGRLVLSARTVLVWYDYTAGRPVPIPDAIRAVLEREAAQDSR
;
A
#
# COMPACT_ATOMS: atom_id res chain seq x y z
N MET A 1 7.66 10.72 8.66
CA MET A 1 8.27 9.38 8.50
C MET A 1 7.28 8.44 7.84
N PRO A 2 7.64 7.77 6.74
CA PRO A 2 6.75 6.80 6.12
C PRO A 2 6.56 5.57 7.01
N TYR A 3 5.47 4.88 6.78
CA TYR A 3 5.26 3.57 7.40
C TYR A 3 6.14 2.55 6.71
N ILE A 4 6.74 1.63 7.46
CA ILE A 4 7.62 0.61 6.92
C ILE A 4 7.08 -0.77 7.30
N HIS A 5 6.90 -1.62 6.30
CA HIS A 5 6.54 -3.02 6.48
C HIS A 5 7.64 -3.89 5.87
N ARG A 6 8.20 -4.80 6.65
CA ARG A 6 9.28 -5.67 6.22
C ARG A 6 8.74 -7.07 5.97
N LEU A 7 9.19 -7.69 4.89
CA LEU A 7 8.82 -9.07 4.57
C LEU A 7 9.96 -9.80 3.85
N ASP A 8 9.92 -11.11 3.90
CA ASP A 8 10.87 -11.97 3.19
C ASP A 8 10.24 -12.47 1.90
N VAL A 9 11.03 -12.45 0.82
CA VAL A 9 10.61 -13.03 -0.47
C VAL A 9 10.54 -14.55 -0.33
N ARG A 10 9.39 -15.14 -0.65
CA ARG A 10 9.18 -16.57 -0.57
C ARG A 10 9.46 -17.21 -1.93
N PHE A 11 9.82 -18.49 -1.91
CA PHE A 11 10.04 -19.26 -3.13
C PHE A 11 8.81 -19.21 -4.06
N ARG A 12 7.62 -19.35 -3.49
CA ARG A 12 6.36 -19.34 -4.25
C ARG A 12 6.01 -17.98 -4.87
N ASP A 13 6.68 -16.93 -4.43
CA ASP A 13 6.47 -15.57 -4.98
C ASP A 13 7.18 -15.40 -6.33
N CYS A 14 8.10 -16.29 -6.65
CA CYS A 14 8.96 -16.19 -7.83
C CYS A 14 8.38 -16.95 -9.02
N ASP A 15 8.71 -16.45 -10.21
CA ASP A 15 8.35 -17.09 -11.47
C ASP A 15 9.54 -17.93 -12.00
N PRO A 16 9.38 -18.63 -13.16
CA PRO A 16 10.46 -19.45 -13.71
C PRO A 16 11.75 -18.70 -14.04
N MET A 17 11.69 -17.36 -14.13
CA MET A 17 12.87 -16.54 -14.38
C MET A 17 13.70 -16.31 -13.11
N GLY A 18 13.22 -16.76 -11.95
CA GLY A 18 13.92 -16.64 -10.68
C GLY A 18 13.68 -15.34 -9.92
N HIS A 19 12.78 -14.49 -10.42
CA HIS A 19 12.43 -13.24 -9.75
C HIS A 19 11.00 -13.28 -9.22
N VAL A 20 10.70 -12.39 -8.29
CA VAL A 20 9.32 -12.18 -7.85
C VAL A 20 8.46 -11.84 -9.08
N ASN A 21 7.34 -12.55 -9.21
CA ASN A 21 6.39 -12.31 -10.30
C ASN A 21 5.82 -10.91 -10.19
N ASN A 22 5.67 -10.23 -11.34
CA ASN A 22 5.19 -8.84 -11.39
C ASN A 22 3.89 -8.63 -10.61
N ALA A 23 2.96 -9.58 -10.67
CA ALA A 23 1.68 -9.49 -9.97
C ALA A 23 1.83 -9.60 -8.46
N VAL A 24 2.84 -10.31 -7.97
CA VAL A 24 3.07 -10.51 -6.54
C VAL A 24 3.51 -9.23 -5.85
N TYR A 25 4.18 -8.32 -6.55
CA TYR A 25 4.54 -7.02 -5.98
C TYR A 25 3.31 -6.23 -5.51
N LEU A 26 2.21 -6.30 -6.27
CA LEU A 26 0.95 -5.65 -5.84
C LEU A 26 0.42 -6.26 -4.55
N THR A 27 0.60 -7.57 -4.36
CA THR A 27 0.25 -8.25 -3.12
C THR A 27 1.10 -7.75 -1.96
N TYR A 28 2.39 -7.50 -2.18
CA TYR A 28 3.26 -6.93 -1.14
C TYR A 28 2.79 -5.53 -0.73
N LEU A 29 2.41 -4.70 -1.68
CA LEU A 29 1.87 -3.36 -1.39
C LEU A 29 0.57 -3.45 -0.59
N GLU A 30 -0.32 -4.36 -0.96
CA GLU A 30 -1.57 -4.61 -0.24
C GLU A 30 -1.30 -5.06 1.19
N GLN A 31 -0.39 -6.00 1.37
CA GLN A 31 -0.01 -6.50 2.69
C GLN A 31 0.49 -5.37 3.58
N ALA A 32 1.32 -4.47 3.03
CA ALA A 32 1.82 -3.32 3.76
C ALA A 32 0.69 -2.37 4.18
N ARG A 33 -0.28 -2.12 3.29
CA ARG A 33 -1.45 -1.30 3.63
C ARG A 33 -2.27 -1.92 4.76
N LEU A 34 -2.52 -3.23 4.69
CA LEU A 34 -3.29 -3.93 5.72
C LEU A 34 -2.62 -3.83 7.08
N HIS A 35 -1.29 -4.00 7.13
CA HIS A 35 -0.54 -3.84 8.37
C HIS A 35 -0.60 -2.42 8.91
N LEU A 36 -0.46 -1.43 8.04
CA LEU A 36 -0.57 -0.03 8.43
C LEU A 36 -1.94 0.27 9.05
N TRP A 37 -3.00 -0.20 8.41
CA TRP A 37 -4.35 0.02 8.90
C TRP A 37 -4.60 -0.66 10.24
N GLN A 38 -4.09 -1.87 10.42
CA GLN A 38 -4.20 -2.59 11.69
C GLN A 38 -3.46 -1.89 12.83
N GLU A 39 -2.29 -1.32 12.55
CA GLU A 39 -1.47 -0.67 13.55
C GLU A 39 -1.89 0.77 13.87
N ARG A 40 -2.22 1.55 12.83
CA ARG A 40 -2.43 2.99 12.98
C ARG A 40 -3.88 3.44 12.99
N TRP A 41 -4.76 2.71 12.32
CA TRP A 41 -6.17 3.08 12.29
C TRP A 41 -6.86 2.48 13.51
N GLN A 42 -7.51 3.35 14.28
CA GLN A 42 -8.25 2.93 15.48
C GLN A 42 -9.73 2.70 15.19
N VAL A 43 -10.09 2.73 13.91
CA VAL A 43 -11.44 2.45 13.43
C VAL A 43 -11.36 1.34 12.39
N ASP A 44 -12.39 0.50 12.34
CA ASP A 44 -12.47 -0.56 11.34
C ASP A 44 -12.82 0.10 9.99
N PRO A 45 -11.97 -0.07 8.94
CA PRO A 45 -12.28 0.47 7.62
C PRO A 45 -13.45 -0.26 6.96
N ARG A 46 -13.88 -1.40 7.50
CA ARG A 46 -15.00 -2.18 6.97
C ARG A 46 -16.27 -1.73 7.66
N GLN A 47 -17.00 -0.81 7.04
CA GLN A 47 -18.31 -0.40 7.50
C GLN A 47 -19.37 -1.28 6.83
N PRO A 48 -20.57 -1.48 7.44
CA PRO A 48 -21.63 -2.20 6.78
C PRO A 48 -21.94 -1.61 5.40
N GLY A 49 -21.75 -2.43 4.35
CA GLY A 49 -21.99 -2.02 2.97
C GLY A 49 -20.95 -1.10 2.36
N GLU A 50 -19.94 -0.70 3.13
CA GLU A 50 -18.86 0.20 2.65
C GLU A 50 -17.51 -0.40 2.88
N GLY A 51 -16.53 0.06 2.11
CA GLY A 51 -15.14 -0.37 2.25
C GLY A 51 -14.23 0.34 1.28
N ILE A 52 -13.03 -0.20 1.12
CA ILE A 52 -11.99 0.39 0.28
C ILE A 52 -11.79 -0.52 -0.94
N ILE A 53 -11.71 0.10 -2.12
CA ILE A 53 -11.28 -0.60 -3.32
C ILE A 53 -10.04 0.08 -3.91
N LEU A 54 -9.21 -0.71 -4.57
CA LEU A 54 -8.08 -0.20 -5.34
C LEU A 54 -8.61 0.24 -6.71
N ALA A 55 -8.49 1.55 -6.99
CA ALA A 55 -8.97 2.11 -8.23
C ALA A 55 -7.88 2.25 -9.29
N ARG A 56 -6.63 2.46 -8.86
CA ARG A 56 -5.52 2.66 -9.79
C ARG A 56 -4.22 2.24 -9.12
N ALA A 57 -3.32 1.66 -9.89
CA ALA A 57 -1.96 1.35 -9.46
C ALA A 57 -0.98 1.70 -10.57
N GLU A 58 0.07 2.44 -10.21
CA GLU A 58 1.20 2.72 -11.09
C GLU A 58 2.43 2.12 -10.43
N VAL A 59 3.19 1.33 -11.17
CA VAL A 59 4.39 0.67 -10.65
C VAL A 59 5.51 0.83 -11.65
N ASP A 60 6.66 1.33 -11.18
CA ASP A 60 7.90 1.39 -11.93
C ASP A 60 8.86 0.36 -11.34
N PHE A 61 9.14 -0.69 -12.09
CA PHE A 61 10.05 -1.76 -11.68
C PHE A 61 11.49 -1.32 -11.94
N LYS A 62 12.32 -1.27 -10.89
CA LYS A 62 13.70 -0.79 -10.98
C LYS A 62 14.72 -1.93 -10.97
N SER A 63 14.51 -2.94 -10.11
CA SER A 63 15.38 -4.11 -10.07
C SER A 63 14.60 -5.30 -9.53
N PRO A 64 14.91 -6.52 -9.96
CA PRO A 64 14.15 -7.69 -9.50
C PRO A 64 14.51 -8.04 -8.06
N ALA A 65 13.50 -8.49 -7.30
CA ALA A 65 13.70 -9.13 -6.02
C ALA A 65 13.73 -10.64 -6.23
N VAL A 66 14.52 -11.35 -5.43
CA VAL A 66 14.72 -12.79 -5.57
C VAL A 66 14.49 -13.52 -4.25
N TYR A 67 14.28 -14.82 -4.35
CA TYR A 67 14.07 -15.68 -3.18
C TYR A 67 15.22 -15.51 -2.19
N GLY A 68 14.86 -15.41 -0.92
CA GLY A 68 15.83 -15.27 0.17
C GLY A 68 16.16 -13.82 0.53
N GLU A 69 15.74 -12.86 -0.27
CA GLU A 69 15.92 -11.44 0.07
C GLU A 69 14.85 -10.96 1.03
N THR A 70 15.22 -10.02 1.89
CA THR A 70 14.30 -9.29 2.75
C THR A 70 14.07 -7.92 2.14
N ILE A 71 12.81 -7.53 2.03
CA ILE A 71 12.45 -6.23 1.47
C ILE A 71 11.65 -5.40 2.49
N GLU A 72 11.76 -4.09 2.36
CA GLU A 72 10.93 -3.13 3.08
C GLU A 72 10.01 -2.44 2.09
N VAL A 73 8.72 -2.43 2.42
CA VAL A 73 7.75 -1.59 1.73
C VAL A 73 7.58 -0.33 2.56
N ARG A 74 7.98 0.79 2.02
CA ARG A 74 7.87 2.11 2.65
C ARG A 74 6.75 2.85 1.97
N LEU A 75 5.75 3.29 2.74
CA LEU A 75 4.60 3.96 2.15
C LEU A 75 4.13 5.13 3.00
N GLY A 76 3.57 6.13 2.32
CA GLY A 76 3.02 7.31 2.95
C GLY A 76 1.88 7.89 2.13
N VAL A 77 1.07 8.73 2.79
CA VAL A 77 -0.05 9.40 2.15
C VAL A 77 0.46 10.52 1.25
N ALA A 78 0.13 10.45 -0.03
CA ALA A 78 0.52 11.46 -1.02
C ALA A 78 -0.59 12.48 -1.28
N ALA A 79 -1.86 12.07 -1.20
CA ALA A 79 -2.99 12.95 -1.46
C ALA A 79 -4.26 12.40 -0.82
N ILE A 80 -5.18 13.30 -0.46
CA ILE A 80 -6.49 12.95 0.08
C ILE A 80 -7.54 13.73 -0.69
N GLY A 81 -8.43 13.03 -1.38
CA GLY A 81 -9.56 13.61 -2.09
C GLY A 81 -10.86 13.45 -1.32
N ARG A 82 -11.97 13.70 -1.98
CA ARG A 82 -13.30 13.57 -1.35
C ARG A 82 -13.63 12.11 -1.04
N SER A 83 -13.45 11.22 -2.02
CA SER A 83 -13.75 9.79 -1.91
C SER A 83 -12.52 8.93 -2.06
N SER A 84 -11.36 9.52 -2.36
CA SER A 84 -10.13 8.78 -2.66
C SER A 84 -8.97 9.27 -1.84
N PHE A 85 -7.98 8.42 -1.68
CA PHE A 85 -6.68 8.79 -1.11
C PHE A 85 -5.59 8.03 -1.84
N THR A 86 -4.40 8.60 -1.87
CA THR A 86 -3.28 8.09 -2.65
C THR A 86 -2.13 7.78 -1.71
N TYR A 87 -1.57 6.57 -1.84
CA TYR A 87 -0.30 6.21 -1.21
C TYR A 87 0.82 6.22 -2.24
N GLU A 88 2.00 6.62 -1.82
CA GLU A 88 3.25 6.43 -2.54
C GLU A 88 4.08 5.40 -1.82
N TYR A 89 4.79 4.56 -2.59
CA TYR A 89 5.58 3.45 -2.07
C TYR A 89 6.97 3.44 -2.65
N GLU A 90 7.93 3.01 -1.83
CA GLU A 90 9.21 2.52 -2.29
C GLU A 90 9.42 1.13 -1.71
N VAL A 91 9.84 0.19 -2.54
CA VAL A 91 10.22 -1.16 -2.09
C VAL A 91 11.73 -1.28 -2.22
N VAL A 92 12.39 -1.58 -1.11
CA VAL A 92 13.86 -1.59 -1.01
C VAL A 92 14.31 -2.95 -0.50
N GLU A 93 15.33 -3.51 -1.16
CA GLU A 93 16.00 -4.71 -0.65
C GLU A 93 16.94 -4.28 0.47
N VAL A 94 16.81 -4.88 1.64
CA VAL A 94 17.43 -4.40 2.87
C VAL A 94 18.94 -4.60 2.89
N GLY A 95 19.43 -5.73 2.36
CA GLY A 95 20.83 -6.09 2.45
C GLY A 95 21.77 -5.09 1.77
N ALA A 96 21.42 -4.64 0.57
CA ALA A 96 22.23 -3.71 -0.22
C ALA A 96 21.65 -2.30 -0.29
N GLY A 97 20.42 -2.09 0.24
CA GLY A 97 19.71 -0.82 0.10
C GLY A 97 19.23 -0.56 -1.32
N ARG A 98 19.03 -1.62 -2.11
CA ARG A 98 18.72 -1.52 -3.54
C ARG A 98 17.25 -1.24 -3.75
N LEU A 99 16.94 -0.21 -4.54
CA LEU A 99 15.55 0.10 -4.88
C LEU A 99 14.99 -0.96 -5.85
N VAL A 100 13.93 -1.63 -5.43
CA VAL A 100 13.26 -2.67 -6.21
C VAL A 100 12.18 -2.07 -7.10
N LEU A 101 11.33 -1.22 -6.53
CA LEU A 101 10.31 -0.51 -7.29
C LEU A 101 9.87 0.75 -6.56
N SER A 102 9.25 1.64 -7.32
CA SER A 102 8.46 2.75 -6.78
C SER A 102 7.03 2.61 -7.32
N ALA A 103 6.06 3.06 -6.53
CA ALA A 103 4.65 2.86 -6.90
C ALA A 103 3.77 3.96 -6.31
N ARG A 104 2.58 4.05 -6.88
CA ARG A 104 1.52 4.94 -6.41
C ARG A 104 0.20 4.20 -6.59
N THR A 105 -0.64 4.18 -5.55
CA THR A 105 -1.96 3.58 -5.62
C THR A 105 -3.02 4.58 -5.20
N VAL A 106 -4.15 4.56 -5.92
CA VAL A 106 -5.33 5.34 -5.57
C VAL A 106 -6.37 4.38 -5.01
N LEU A 107 -6.79 4.64 -3.79
CA LEU A 107 -7.78 3.85 -3.06
C LEU A 107 -9.04 4.68 -2.92
N VAL A 108 -10.20 4.04 -3.05
CA VAL A 108 -11.49 4.72 -3.07
C VAL A 108 -12.37 4.15 -1.98
N TRP A 109 -13.01 5.04 -1.24
CA TRP A 109 -14.06 4.66 -0.31
C TRP A 109 -15.33 4.40 -1.11
N TYR A 110 -15.88 3.21 -0.97
CA TYR A 110 -16.87 2.68 -1.90
C TYR A 110 -18.08 2.12 -1.15
N ASP A 111 -19.27 2.46 -1.65
CA ASP A 111 -20.52 1.88 -1.15
C ASP A 111 -20.86 0.68 -2.04
N TYR A 112 -20.72 -0.52 -1.49
CA TYR A 112 -20.96 -1.76 -2.23
C TYR A 112 -22.45 -1.99 -2.50
N THR A 113 -23.33 -1.39 -1.70
CA THR A 113 -24.78 -1.50 -1.89
C THR A 113 -25.23 -0.62 -3.05
N ALA A 114 -24.78 0.64 -3.06
CA ALA A 114 -25.10 1.58 -4.13
C ALA A 114 -24.27 1.38 -5.40
N GLY A 115 -23.13 0.69 -5.30
CA GLY A 115 -22.24 0.44 -6.42
C GLY A 115 -21.50 1.69 -6.89
N ARG A 116 -21.08 2.57 -5.98
CA ARG A 116 -20.42 3.83 -6.33
C ARG A 116 -19.53 4.34 -5.21
N PRO A 117 -18.53 5.21 -5.54
CA PRO A 117 -17.76 5.91 -4.54
C PRO A 117 -18.63 6.84 -3.70
N VAL A 118 -18.30 6.95 -2.42
CA VAL A 118 -18.92 7.88 -1.48
C VAL A 118 -17.84 8.61 -0.70
N PRO A 119 -18.15 9.75 -0.06
CA PRO A 119 -17.14 10.50 0.68
C PRO A 119 -16.49 9.65 1.78
N ILE A 120 -15.17 9.86 1.98
CA ILE A 120 -14.43 9.21 3.07
C ILE A 120 -15.07 9.64 4.38
N PRO A 121 -15.39 8.69 5.29
CA PRO A 121 -15.93 9.03 6.61
C PRO A 121 -14.97 9.95 7.38
N ASP A 122 -15.52 10.87 8.19
CA ASP A 122 -14.73 11.85 8.91
C ASP A 122 -13.65 11.23 9.80
N ALA A 123 -13.97 10.13 10.47
CA ALA A 123 -13.01 9.44 11.34
C ALA A 123 -11.80 8.90 10.54
N ILE A 124 -12.05 8.36 9.36
CA ILE A 124 -11.00 7.85 8.48
C ILE A 124 -10.19 9.01 7.89
N ARG A 125 -10.87 10.07 7.46
CA ARG A 125 -10.21 11.27 6.96
C ARG A 125 -9.24 11.86 7.98
N ALA A 126 -9.67 11.93 9.24
CA ALA A 126 -8.83 12.46 10.33
C ALA A 126 -7.56 11.62 10.50
N VAL A 127 -7.66 10.29 10.40
CA VAL A 127 -6.49 9.42 10.48
C VAL A 127 -5.55 9.66 9.30
N LEU A 128 -6.09 9.74 8.09
CA LEU A 128 -5.30 9.99 6.87
C LEU A 128 -4.58 11.35 6.95
N GLU A 129 -5.24 12.38 7.45
CA GLU A 129 -4.63 13.70 7.62
C GLU A 129 -3.47 13.67 8.62
N ARG A 130 -3.63 12.93 9.72
CA ARG A 130 -2.54 12.75 10.69
C ARG A 130 -1.36 11.99 10.06
N GLU A 131 -1.63 10.95 9.30
CA GLU A 131 -0.59 10.18 8.59
C GLU A 131 0.13 11.08 7.58
N ALA A 132 -0.61 11.87 6.80
CA ALA A 132 -0.02 12.79 5.83
C ALA A 132 0.93 13.79 6.50
N ALA A 133 0.55 14.32 7.67
CA ALA A 133 1.39 15.24 8.43
C ALA A 133 2.67 14.56 8.94
N GLN A 134 2.57 13.30 9.38
CA GLN A 134 3.73 12.51 9.82
C GLN A 134 4.65 12.16 8.65
N ASP A 135 4.07 11.78 7.51
CA ASP A 135 4.82 11.35 6.32
C ASP A 135 5.58 12.51 5.67
N SER A 136 5.12 13.74 5.88
CA SER A 136 5.76 14.95 5.33
C SER A 136 7.00 15.39 6.11
N ARG A 137 7.31 14.78 7.23
CA ARG A 137 8.45 15.17 8.08
C ARG A 137 9.75 14.46 7.75
#